data_4665d7e033291a61c4ccf8528bcd0aec
#
_entry.id   4665d7e033291a61c4ccf8528bcd0aec
#
_cell.length_a   1.000
_cell.length_b   1.000
_cell.length_c   1.000
_cell.angle_alpha   90.00
_cell.angle_beta   90.00
_cell.angle_gamma   90.00
#
_symmetry.space_group_name_H-M   'P 1'
#
loop_
_entity.id
_entity.type
_entity.pdbx_description
1 polymer ?
#
loop_
_entity_poly.entity_id
_entity_poly.type
_entity_poly.pdbx_seq_one_letter_code
_entity_poly.pdbx_strand_id
1 'polypeptide(L)'
;LLTLLLAGCGEGKDCKPNNFRKAAGAAARALHKAKAQKAVLAAPILLNAERSKNLQALVEGLYLGAYTFNRFKSEAKQAPLCEAAVLSAVPEAAAIITAAEISAEAVCYARDLVNNPGNVVTPQTMAEDALKLGQELPLEITIMDETLMEARGMHALLAVGQGSHNPPCLVALRYNGNGDAPYTAFVGKGITFDSGGISIKPDDNMGEMKDD
;
A
#
# COMPACT_ATOMS: atom_id res chain seq x y z
N LEU A 1 -2.04 6.18 33.77
CA LEU A 1 -3.28 5.40 33.64
C LEU A 1 -3.07 4.36 32.55
N LEU A 2 -3.28 3.07 32.86
CA LEU A 2 -3.25 2.00 31.88
C LEU A 2 -4.67 1.79 31.35
N THR A 3 -4.84 1.84 30.03
CA THR A 3 -6.12 1.54 29.36
C THR A 3 -6.03 0.19 28.69
N LEU A 4 -6.97 -0.69 28.93
CA LEU A 4 -7.10 -1.99 28.28
C LEU A 4 -8.10 -1.88 27.13
N LEU A 5 -7.67 -2.29 25.93
CA LEU A 5 -8.51 -2.42 24.75
C LEU A 5 -8.63 -3.90 24.38
N LEU A 6 -9.85 -4.40 24.25
CA LEU A 6 -10.13 -5.75 23.81
C LEU A 6 -10.64 -5.73 22.36
N ALA A 7 -10.00 -6.51 21.50
CA ALA A 7 -10.40 -6.67 20.09
C ALA A 7 -10.73 -8.14 19.80
N GLY A 8 -11.96 -8.40 19.37
CA GLY A 8 -12.42 -9.76 19.07
C GLY A 8 -11.89 -10.24 17.71
N CYS A 9 -11.39 -11.49 17.67
CA CYS A 9 -10.90 -12.15 16.46
C CYS A 9 -11.87 -13.20 15.88
N GLY A 10 -13.07 -13.33 16.48
CA GLY A 10 -14.03 -14.39 16.15
C GLY A 10 -13.89 -15.63 17.04
N GLU A 11 -14.56 -16.73 16.68
CA GLU A 11 -14.48 -17.99 17.44
C GLU A 11 -13.12 -18.67 17.23
N GLY A 12 -12.50 -19.11 18.32
CA GLY A 12 -11.11 -19.59 18.29
C GLY A 12 -10.80 -20.72 17.31
N LYS A 13 -11.75 -21.65 17.08
CA LYS A 13 -11.62 -22.77 16.15
C LYS A 13 -11.60 -22.35 14.68
N ASP A 14 -12.20 -21.21 14.34
CA ASP A 14 -12.37 -20.71 12.96
C ASP A 14 -11.50 -19.47 12.69
N CYS A 15 -10.60 -19.12 13.60
CA CYS A 15 -9.79 -17.92 13.53
C CYS A 15 -8.67 -18.08 12.50
N LYS A 16 -8.81 -17.37 11.37
CA LYS A 16 -7.83 -17.34 10.25
C LYS A 16 -6.95 -16.09 10.36
N PRO A 17 -5.80 -16.03 9.68
CA PRO A 17 -4.94 -14.84 9.67
C PRO A 17 -5.68 -13.53 9.40
N ASN A 18 -6.63 -13.53 8.46
CA ASN A 18 -7.40 -12.33 8.14
C ASN A 18 -8.29 -11.81 9.29
N ASN A 19 -8.71 -12.68 10.21
CA ASN A 19 -9.45 -12.25 11.41
C ASN A 19 -8.55 -11.41 12.33
N PHE A 20 -7.29 -11.82 12.49
CA PHE A 20 -6.30 -11.05 13.25
C PHE A 20 -5.98 -9.72 12.58
N ARG A 21 -5.85 -9.68 11.25
CA ARG A 21 -5.65 -8.43 10.50
C ARG A 21 -6.80 -7.46 10.72
N LYS A 22 -8.04 -7.93 10.62
CA LYS A 22 -9.24 -7.11 10.85
C LYS A 22 -9.33 -6.61 12.29
N ALA A 23 -9.06 -7.47 13.27
CA ALA A 23 -9.11 -7.11 14.69
C ALA A 23 -8.03 -6.08 15.05
N ALA A 24 -6.81 -6.27 14.59
CA ALA A 24 -5.71 -5.31 14.78
C ALA A 24 -6.00 -3.96 14.10
N GLY A 25 -6.57 -3.97 12.91
CA GLY A 25 -6.99 -2.75 12.22
C GLY A 25 -8.11 -2.01 12.96
N ALA A 26 -9.05 -2.74 13.55
CA ALA A 26 -10.07 -2.14 14.40
C ALA A 26 -9.48 -1.55 15.69
N ALA A 27 -8.52 -2.27 16.30
CA ALA A 27 -7.80 -1.79 17.49
C ALA A 27 -6.99 -0.52 17.17
N ALA A 28 -6.28 -0.47 16.04
CA ALA A 28 -5.54 0.71 15.60
C ALA A 28 -6.44 1.94 15.48
N ARG A 29 -7.61 1.79 14.84
CA ARG A 29 -8.60 2.88 14.75
C ARG A 29 -9.14 3.32 16.11
N ALA A 30 -9.37 2.38 17.02
CA ALA A 30 -9.82 2.70 18.38
C ALA A 30 -8.74 3.44 19.18
N LEU A 31 -7.48 3.03 19.07
CA LEU A 31 -6.32 3.70 19.65
C LEU A 31 -6.17 5.12 19.08
N HIS A 32 -6.35 5.27 17.76
CA HIS A 32 -6.38 6.58 17.12
C HIS A 32 -7.45 7.49 17.72
N LYS A 33 -8.67 7.00 17.84
CA LYS A 33 -9.78 7.75 18.45
C LYS A 33 -9.49 8.13 19.91
N ALA A 34 -8.82 7.24 20.66
CA ALA A 34 -8.39 7.47 22.03
C ALA A 34 -7.13 8.36 22.16
N LYS A 35 -6.52 8.78 21.04
CA LYS A 35 -5.26 9.55 20.97
C LYS A 35 -4.09 8.86 21.70
N ALA A 36 -4.06 7.52 21.66
CA ALA A 36 -2.98 6.74 22.25
C ALA A 36 -1.72 6.84 21.38
N GLN A 37 -0.60 7.23 21.97
CA GLN A 37 0.68 7.33 21.27
C GLN A 37 1.45 6.02 21.31
N LYS A 38 1.25 5.21 22.34
CA LYS A 38 1.94 3.94 22.54
C LYS A 38 0.95 2.84 22.85
N ALA A 39 1.19 1.65 22.35
CA ALA A 39 0.39 0.48 22.60
C ALA A 39 1.27 -0.78 22.80
N VAL A 40 0.77 -1.71 23.59
CA VAL A 40 1.33 -3.05 23.67
C VAL A 40 0.25 -4.02 23.24
N LEU A 41 0.54 -4.81 22.20
CA LEU A 41 -0.34 -5.85 21.72
C LEU A 41 0.03 -7.17 22.38
N ALA A 42 -0.90 -7.73 23.13
CA ALA A 42 -0.79 -9.09 23.66
C ALA A 42 -1.77 -9.98 22.88
N ALA A 43 -1.27 -10.89 22.08
CA ALA A 43 -2.09 -11.84 21.34
C ALA A 43 -1.88 -13.26 21.87
N PRO A 44 -2.52 -13.62 23.00
CA PRO A 44 -2.37 -14.96 23.59
C PRO A 44 -2.91 -16.07 22.69
N ILE A 45 -3.68 -15.71 21.66
CA ILE A 45 -4.38 -16.61 20.74
C ILE A 45 -3.49 -17.09 19.59
N LEU A 46 -2.21 -16.71 19.53
CA LEU A 46 -1.25 -17.19 18.54
C LEU A 46 -0.82 -18.66 18.82
N LEU A 47 -1.77 -19.47 19.33
CA LEU A 47 -1.48 -20.84 19.81
C LEU A 47 -1.82 -21.93 18.79
N ASN A 48 -2.40 -21.58 17.64
CA ASN A 48 -2.71 -22.56 16.60
C ASN A 48 -1.52 -22.84 15.65
N ALA A 49 -1.68 -23.81 14.76
CA ALA A 49 -0.65 -24.20 13.79
C ALA A 49 -0.20 -23.07 12.86
N GLU A 50 -1.02 -22.01 12.68
CA GLU A 50 -0.73 -20.85 11.81
C GLU A 50 -0.21 -19.64 12.57
N ARG A 51 0.33 -19.82 13.78
CA ARG A 51 0.75 -18.73 14.68
C ARG A 51 1.65 -17.68 14.01
N SER A 52 2.56 -18.07 13.12
CA SER A 52 3.43 -17.14 12.40
C SER A 52 2.66 -16.27 11.42
N LYS A 53 1.74 -16.85 10.65
CA LYS A 53 0.85 -16.11 9.74
C LYS A 53 -0.12 -15.20 10.50
N ASN A 54 -0.58 -15.63 11.67
CA ASN A 54 -1.46 -14.84 12.51
C ASN A 54 -0.72 -13.63 13.09
N LEU A 55 0.53 -13.80 13.52
CA LEU A 55 1.39 -12.71 13.97
C LEU A 55 1.64 -11.71 12.84
N GLN A 56 2.01 -12.19 11.66
CA GLN A 56 2.17 -11.34 10.47
C GLN A 56 0.90 -10.54 10.20
N ALA A 57 -0.24 -11.20 10.11
CA ALA A 57 -1.52 -10.56 9.83
C ALA A 57 -1.94 -9.52 10.90
N LEU A 58 -1.60 -9.77 12.17
CA LEU A 58 -1.85 -8.85 13.26
C LEU A 58 -1.03 -7.56 13.09
N VAL A 59 0.26 -7.67 12.79
CA VAL A 59 1.16 -6.53 12.56
C VAL A 59 0.71 -5.74 11.33
N GLU A 60 0.48 -6.41 10.20
CA GLU A 60 -0.06 -5.78 8.98
C GLU A 60 -1.36 -5.02 9.28
N GLY A 61 -2.28 -5.66 10.03
CA GLY A 61 -3.55 -5.04 10.39
C GLY A 61 -3.39 -3.77 11.22
N LEU A 62 -2.41 -3.74 12.13
CA LEU A 62 -2.12 -2.57 12.93
C LEU A 62 -1.65 -1.40 12.07
N TYR A 63 -0.66 -1.62 11.18
CA TYR A 63 -0.17 -0.62 10.24
C TYR A 63 -1.28 -0.10 9.32
N LEU A 64 -1.99 -1.03 8.67
CA LEU A 64 -3.05 -0.68 7.72
C LEU A 64 -4.25 0.03 8.38
N GLY A 65 -4.50 -0.27 9.65
CA GLY A 65 -5.56 0.38 10.42
C GLY A 65 -5.18 1.74 10.99
N ALA A 66 -3.87 1.99 11.18
CA ALA A 66 -3.33 3.26 11.62
C ALA A 66 -3.11 4.25 10.46
N TYR A 67 -3.14 3.76 9.21
CA TYR A 67 -2.93 4.58 8.03
C TYR A 67 -3.92 5.75 7.95
N THR A 68 -3.40 6.95 7.66
CA THR A 68 -4.17 8.16 7.41
C THR A 68 -3.53 8.96 6.31
N PHE A 69 -4.34 9.42 5.35
CA PHE A 69 -3.89 10.31 4.29
C PHE A 69 -4.17 11.77 4.69
N ASN A 70 -3.13 12.52 5.04
CA ASN A 70 -3.25 13.89 5.55
C ASN A 70 -2.50 14.92 4.71
N ARG A 71 -1.95 14.53 3.56
CA ARG A 71 -1.03 15.32 2.74
C ARG A 71 -1.51 16.74 2.42
N PHE A 72 -2.82 16.91 2.22
CA PHE A 72 -3.40 18.20 1.81
C PHE A 72 -4.25 18.87 2.90
N LYS A 73 -4.13 18.40 4.15
CA LYS A 73 -4.84 19.01 5.26
C LYS A 73 -3.96 20.06 5.92
N SER A 74 -4.48 21.27 6.10
CA SER A 74 -3.80 22.39 6.78
C SER A 74 -3.47 22.06 8.24
N GLU A 75 -4.34 21.28 8.91
CA GLU A 75 -4.11 20.73 10.22
C GLU A 75 -3.91 19.21 10.08
N ALA A 76 -2.69 18.79 9.81
CA ALA A 76 -2.33 17.39 9.85
C ALA A 76 -2.48 16.89 11.30
N LYS A 77 -3.56 16.21 11.60
CA LYS A 77 -3.69 15.50 12.87
C LYS A 77 -2.56 14.47 12.91
N GLN A 78 -1.65 14.66 13.85
CA GLN A 78 -0.55 13.74 14.10
C GLN A 78 -1.06 12.30 14.15
N ALA A 79 -0.35 11.37 13.53
CA ALA A 79 -0.65 9.95 13.68
C ALA A 79 -0.60 9.64 15.19
N PRO A 80 -1.71 9.22 15.82
CA PRO A 80 -1.74 9.14 17.27
C PRO A 80 -0.90 7.98 17.79
N LEU A 81 -0.82 6.88 17.05
CA LEU A 81 -0.03 5.71 17.42
C LEU A 81 1.38 5.85 16.81
N CYS A 82 2.37 6.14 17.64
CA CYS A 82 3.76 6.33 17.22
C CYS A 82 4.61 5.08 17.48
N GLU A 83 4.19 4.24 18.43
CA GLU A 83 4.95 3.08 18.87
C GLU A 83 4.01 1.95 19.28
N ALA A 84 4.27 0.75 18.76
CA ALA A 84 3.57 -0.45 19.16
C ALA A 84 4.57 -1.58 19.45
N ALA A 85 4.47 -2.17 20.64
CA ALA A 85 5.21 -3.37 20.99
C ALA A 85 4.29 -4.58 20.86
N VAL A 86 4.82 -5.71 20.42
CA VAL A 86 4.07 -6.97 20.31
C VAL A 86 4.67 -7.99 21.27
N LEU A 87 3.87 -8.46 22.23
CA LEU A 87 4.22 -9.57 23.09
C LEU A 87 3.92 -10.87 22.37
N SER A 88 4.94 -11.65 22.04
CA SER A 88 4.80 -12.88 21.28
C SER A 88 5.74 -13.97 21.81
N ALA A 89 5.23 -15.19 21.88
CA ALA A 89 6.01 -16.40 22.11
C ALA A 89 6.26 -17.18 20.79
N VAL A 90 5.96 -16.57 19.64
CA VAL A 90 6.21 -17.17 18.33
C VAL A 90 7.71 -17.18 18.08
N PRO A 91 8.33 -18.32 17.75
CA PRO A 91 9.71 -18.35 17.30
C PRO A 91 9.91 -17.40 16.12
N GLU A 92 11.08 -16.75 16.06
CA GLU A 92 11.43 -15.81 14.97
C GLU A 92 10.48 -14.60 14.85
N ALA A 93 9.76 -14.25 15.92
CA ALA A 93 8.77 -13.15 15.92
C ALA A 93 9.35 -11.86 15.35
N ALA A 94 10.61 -11.52 15.65
CA ALA A 94 11.24 -10.30 15.14
C ALA A 94 11.32 -10.31 13.60
N ALA A 95 11.74 -11.40 12.98
CA ALA A 95 11.81 -11.51 11.52
C ALA A 95 10.42 -11.43 10.86
N ILE A 96 9.41 -12.05 11.50
CA ILE A 96 8.02 -12.01 11.03
C ILE A 96 7.47 -10.58 11.12
N ILE A 97 7.75 -9.87 12.20
CA ILE A 97 7.34 -8.48 12.40
C ILE A 97 7.97 -7.61 11.32
N THR A 98 9.29 -7.69 11.09
CA THR A 98 9.96 -6.92 10.04
C THR A 98 9.39 -7.19 8.65
N ALA A 99 9.12 -8.45 8.30
CA ALA A 99 8.50 -8.79 7.02
C ALA A 99 7.07 -8.22 6.89
N ALA A 100 6.30 -8.22 7.98
CA ALA A 100 4.96 -7.63 8.02
C ALA A 100 4.99 -6.10 7.89
N GLU A 101 5.97 -5.44 8.51
CA GLU A 101 6.20 -4.00 8.40
C GLU A 101 6.48 -3.61 6.96
N ILE A 102 7.45 -4.26 6.30
CA ILE A 102 7.80 -4.00 4.90
C ILE A 102 6.57 -4.19 3.99
N SER A 103 5.81 -5.27 4.18
CA SER A 103 4.59 -5.52 3.41
C SER A 103 3.53 -4.45 3.63
N ALA A 104 3.31 -4.05 4.87
CA ALA A 104 2.31 -3.03 5.21
C ALA A 104 2.71 -1.63 4.73
N GLU A 105 3.99 -1.27 4.82
CA GLU A 105 4.54 -0.02 4.28
C GLU A 105 4.37 0.06 2.76
N ALA A 106 4.64 -1.03 2.04
CA ALA A 106 4.41 -1.09 0.60
C ALA A 106 2.93 -0.87 0.24
N VAL A 107 2.00 -1.45 1.01
CA VAL A 107 0.56 -1.21 0.83
C VAL A 107 0.18 0.24 1.16
N CYS A 108 0.77 0.83 2.20
CA CYS A 108 0.53 2.24 2.55
C CYS A 108 1.06 3.17 1.45
N TYR A 109 2.23 2.88 0.89
CA TYR A 109 2.78 3.60 -0.26
C TYR A 109 1.83 3.55 -1.47
N ALA A 110 1.33 2.37 -1.81
CA ALA A 110 0.35 2.23 -2.89
C ALA A 110 -0.94 3.02 -2.62
N ARG A 111 -1.41 3.03 -1.36
CA ARG A 111 -2.56 3.85 -0.95
C ARG A 111 -2.29 5.34 -1.09
N ASP A 112 -1.06 5.80 -0.81
CA ASP A 112 -0.68 7.20 -1.00
C ASP A 112 -0.75 7.59 -2.47
N LEU A 113 -0.32 6.72 -3.40
CA LEU A 113 -0.47 6.96 -4.83
C LEU A 113 -1.94 7.10 -5.23
N VAL A 114 -2.79 6.15 -4.83
CA VAL A 114 -4.24 6.16 -5.14
C VAL A 114 -4.97 7.34 -4.49
N ASN A 115 -4.61 7.71 -3.25
CA ASN A 115 -5.28 8.80 -2.54
C ASN A 115 -4.89 10.19 -3.05
N ASN A 116 -3.76 10.33 -3.74
CA ASN A 116 -3.37 11.60 -4.35
C ASN A 116 -4.32 11.96 -5.50
N PRO A 117 -4.61 13.25 -5.70
CA PRO A 117 -5.42 13.69 -6.83
C PRO A 117 -4.65 13.59 -8.15
N GLY A 118 -5.39 13.48 -9.27
CA GLY A 118 -4.83 13.29 -10.61
C GLY A 118 -3.96 14.43 -11.15
N ASN A 119 -4.02 15.61 -10.52
CA ASN A 119 -3.10 16.72 -10.83
C ASN A 119 -1.76 16.63 -10.08
N VAL A 120 -1.62 15.68 -9.16
CA VAL A 120 -0.38 15.39 -8.41
C VAL A 120 0.25 14.12 -8.91
N VAL A 121 -0.56 13.06 -9.07
CA VAL A 121 -0.10 11.80 -9.67
C VAL A 121 -0.41 11.82 -11.17
N THR A 122 0.61 12.11 -11.94
CA THR A 122 0.61 12.06 -13.42
C THR A 122 1.50 10.93 -13.89
N PRO A 123 1.45 10.51 -15.18
CA PRO A 123 2.39 9.51 -15.69
C PRO A 123 3.85 9.86 -15.40
N GLN A 124 4.21 11.14 -15.53
CA GLN A 124 5.57 11.59 -15.28
C GLN A 124 5.95 11.48 -13.79
N THR A 125 5.10 11.92 -12.87
CA THR A 125 5.41 11.82 -11.44
C THR A 125 5.47 10.37 -10.96
N MET A 126 4.69 9.47 -11.55
CA MET A 126 4.81 8.02 -11.33
C MET A 126 6.17 7.48 -11.78
N ALA A 127 6.64 7.93 -12.95
CA ALA A 127 7.97 7.57 -13.46
C ALA A 127 9.10 8.11 -12.54
N GLU A 128 8.98 9.36 -12.07
CA GLU A 128 9.91 9.96 -11.13
C GLU A 128 9.96 9.21 -9.79
N ASP A 129 8.81 8.78 -9.28
CA ASP A 129 8.73 7.98 -8.05
C ASP A 129 9.36 6.60 -8.24
N ALA A 130 9.18 5.97 -9.40
CA ALA A 130 9.88 4.73 -9.72
C ALA A 130 11.40 4.91 -9.76
N LEU A 131 11.90 6.03 -10.33
CA LEU A 131 13.34 6.34 -10.31
C LEU A 131 13.87 6.52 -8.88
N LYS A 132 13.12 7.16 -8.00
CA LYS A 132 13.50 7.28 -6.58
C LYS A 132 13.59 5.90 -5.91
N LEU A 133 12.59 5.04 -6.14
CA LEU A 133 12.63 3.66 -5.64
C LEU A 133 13.86 2.89 -6.14
N GLY A 134 14.27 3.10 -7.41
CA GLY A 134 15.47 2.49 -7.96
C GLY A 134 16.79 3.01 -7.36
N GLN A 135 16.77 4.20 -6.73
CA GLN A 135 17.92 4.71 -5.97
C GLN A 135 18.02 4.10 -4.55
N GLU A 136 16.87 3.75 -3.98
CA GLU A 136 16.79 3.23 -2.61
C GLU A 136 16.83 1.70 -2.56
N LEU A 137 16.34 1.04 -3.60
CA LEU A 137 16.18 -0.41 -3.68
C LEU A 137 16.97 -0.97 -4.87
N PRO A 138 17.38 -2.25 -4.83
CA PRO A 138 18.13 -2.89 -5.92
C PRO A 138 17.21 -3.20 -7.12
N LEU A 139 16.65 -2.17 -7.73
CA LEU A 139 15.75 -2.25 -8.87
C LEU A 139 16.39 -1.66 -10.13
N GLU A 140 16.22 -2.33 -11.25
CA GLU A 140 16.47 -1.74 -12.57
C GLU A 140 15.19 -1.06 -13.04
N ILE A 141 15.26 0.23 -13.33
CA ILE A 141 14.12 1.01 -13.79
C ILE A 141 14.27 1.32 -15.27
N THR A 142 13.25 1.02 -16.05
CA THR A 142 13.15 1.42 -17.46
C THR A 142 11.90 2.26 -17.63
N ILE A 143 12.07 3.48 -18.16
CA ILE A 143 10.97 4.35 -18.52
C ILE A 143 10.94 4.47 -20.04
N MET A 144 9.81 4.17 -20.66
CA MET A 144 9.58 4.36 -22.07
C MET A 144 8.67 5.56 -22.26
N ASP A 145 9.19 6.60 -22.88
CA ASP A 145 8.44 7.77 -23.30
C ASP A 145 7.67 7.49 -24.61
N GLU A 146 6.93 8.50 -25.09
CA GLU A 146 6.15 8.39 -26.33
C GLU A 146 7.01 7.97 -27.53
N THR A 147 8.22 8.53 -27.67
CA THR A 147 9.13 8.23 -28.78
C THR A 147 9.55 6.77 -28.79
N LEU A 148 9.92 6.25 -27.62
CA LEU A 148 10.35 4.86 -27.51
C LEU A 148 9.16 3.89 -27.66
N MET A 149 7.99 4.26 -27.13
CA MET A 149 6.76 3.48 -27.29
C MET A 149 6.30 3.42 -28.75
N GLU A 150 6.39 4.53 -29.50
CA GLU A 150 6.10 4.58 -30.92
C GLU A 150 7.05 3.65 -31.71
N ALA A 151 8.35 3.75 -31.44
CA ALA A 151 9.36 2.90 -32.05
C ALA A 151 9.16 1.39 -31.80
N ARG A 152 8.45 1.06 -30.71
CA ARG A 152 8.10 -0.32 -30.33
C ARG A 152 6.69 -0.76 -30.75
N GLY A 153 5.96 0.08 -31.47
CA GLY A 153 4.60 -0.22 -31.94
C GLY A 153 3.55 -0.26 -30.84
N MET A 154 3.76 0.46 -29.73
CA MET A 154 2.81 0.49 -28.59
C MET A 154 1.67 1.48 -28.83
N HIS A 155 1.08 1.45 -30.01
CA HIS A 155 0.07 2.44 -30.47
C HIS A 155 -1.19 2.48 -29.61
N ALA A 156 -1.60 1.34 -29.02
CA ALA A 156 -2.79 1.29 -28.16
C ALA A 156 -2.61 2.13 -26.89
N LEU A 157 -1.43 2.07 -26.28
CA LEU A 157 -1.09 2.86 -25.09
C LEU A 157 -1.03 4.36 -25.44
N LEU A 158 -0.36 4.69 -26.55
CA LEU A 158 -0.26 6.06 -27.07
C LEU A 158 -1.64 6.65 -27.38
N ALA A 159 -2.53 5.87 -28.00
CA ALA A 159 -3.89 6.30 -28.32
C ALA A 159 -4.70 6.71 -27.06
N VAL A 160 -4.52 6.01 -25.94
CA VAL A 160 -5.20 6.34 -24.67
C VAL A 160 -4.72 7.68 -24.11
N GLY A 161 -3.41 7.98 -24.21
CA GLY A 161 -2.81 9.20 -23.71
C GLY A 161 -2.92 10.41 -24.65
N GLN A 162 -3.29 10.22 -25.91
CA GLN A 162 -3.18 11.22 -26.98
C GLN A 162 -3.91 12.54 -26.71
N GLY A 163 -5.02 12.51 -25.97
CA GLY A 163 -5.78 13.70 -25.64
C GLY A 163 -5.33 14.41 -24.34
N SER A 164 -4.34 13.87 -23.66
CA SER A 164 -3.86 14.41 -22.38
C SER A 164 -2.75 15.44 -22.60
N HIS A 165 -2.73 16.47 -21.73
CA HIS A 165 -1.58 17.37 -21.63
C HIS A 165 -0.35 16.67 -20.98
N ASN A 166 -0.62 15.65 -20.18
CA ASN A 166 0.43 14.83 -19.57
C ASN A 166 0.71 13.61 -20.44
N PRO A 167 1.89 13.55 -21.10
CA PRO A 167 2.21 12.45 -22.00
C PRO A 167 2.24 11.10 -21.26
N PRO A 168 1.79 10.02 -21.91
CA PRO A 168 1.83 8.69 -21.33
C PRO A 168 3.28 8.19 -21.25
N CYS A 169 3.53 7.29 -20.31
CA CYS A 169 4.77 6.52 -20.24
C CYS A 169 4.50 5.07 -19.81
N LEU A 170 5.44 4.18 -20.12
CA LEU A 170 5.47 2.85 -19.57
C LEU A 170 6.65 2.74 -18.61
N VAL A 171 6.37 2.33 -17.38
CA VAL A 171 7.36 2.16 -16.32
C VAL A 171 7.54 0.68 -16.05
N ALA A 172 8.75 0.17 -16.20
CA ALA A 172 9.12 -1.21 -15.85
C ALA A 172 10.15 -1.20 -14.72
N LEU A 173 9.82 -1.94 -13.64
CA LEU A 173 10.70 -2.17 -12.51
C LEU A 173 11.12 -3.64 -12.53
N ARG A 174 12.40 -3.90 -12.49
CA ARG A 174 12.97 -5.25 -12.50
C ARG A 174 13.76 -5.49 -11.23
N TYR A 175 13.38 -6.52 -10.50
CA TYR A 175 14.09 -7.02 -9.33
C TYR A 175 14.74 -8.37 -9.64
N ASN A 176 16.04 -8.45 -9.55
CA ASN A 176 16.79 -9.69 -9.78
C ASN A 176 17.22 -10.32 -8.44
N GLY A 177 16.23 -10.78 -7.66
CA GLY A 177 16.48 -11.41 -6.37
C GLY A 177 16.82 -12.91 -6.41
N ASN A 178 16.68 -13.55 -7.59
CA ASN A 178 16.88 -15.00 -7.75
C ASN A 178 17.83 -15.35 -8.92
N GLY A 179 18.76 -14.48 -9.23
CA GLY A 179 19.80 -14.72 -10.24
C GLY A 179 19.23 -15.02 -11.62
N ASP A 180 19.58 -16.19 -12.18
CA ASP A 180 19.21 -16.60 -13.56
C ASP A 180 17.82 -17.27 -13.64
N ALA A 181 17.03 -17.27 -12.58
CA ALA A 181 15.70 -17.86 -12.61
C ALA A 181 14.74 -17.03 -13.52
N PRO A 182 13.73 -17.66 -14.11
CA PRO A 182 12.72 -16.94 -14.89
C PRO A 182 12.01 -15.87 -14.08
N TYR A 183 11.76 -14.72 -14.69
CA TYR A 183 11.00 -13.64 -14.06
C TYR A 183 9.50 -13.94 -14.02
N THR A 184 8.86 -13.52 -12.95
CA THR A 184 7.41 -13.37 -12.90
C THR A 184 7.10 -11.91 -13.21
N ALA A 185 6.27 -11.66 -14.23
CA ALA A 185 5.85 -10.32 -14.60
C ALA A 185 4.47 -10.00 -14.00
N PHE A 186 4.37 -8.82 -13.40
CA PHE A 186 3.11 -8.22 -13.00
C PHE A 186 2.84 -7.05 -13.95
N VAL A 187 1.69 -7.07 -14.61
CA VAL A 187 1.28 -6.00 -15.54
C VAL A 187 0.08 -5.30 -14.93
N GLY A 188 0.23 -4.01 -14.66
CA GLY A 188 -0.80 -3.16 -14.08
C GLY A 188 -1.25 -2.08 -15.06
N LYS A 189 -2.56 -1.82 -15.10
CA LYS A 189 -3.11 -0.60 -15.67
C LYS A 189 -2.75 0.55 -14.72
N GLY A 190 -2.18 1.64 -15.25
CA GLY A 190 -1.71 2.78 -14.47
C GLY A 190 -2.28 4.10 -15.00
N ILE A 191 -3.55 4.13 -15.35
CA ILE A 191 -4.21 5.39 -15.73
C ILE A 191 -4.35 6.25 -14.48
N THR A 192 -3.69 7.40 -14.47
CA THR A 192 -3.63 8.27 -13.29
C THR A 192 -4.93 9.04 -13.05
N PHE A 193 -5.71 9.30 -14.10
CA PHE A 193 -7.05 9.87 -14.03
C PHE A 193 -7.83 9.63 -15.32
N ASP A 194 -8.96 8.94 -15.25
CA ASP A 194 -9.78 8.64 -16.41
C ASP A 194 -11.04 9.51 -16.45
N SER A 195 -10.95 10.64 -17.14
CA SER A 195 -12.12 11.54 -17.38
C SER A 195 -13.07 11.03 -18.46
N GLY A 196 -12.70 9.99 -19.22
CA GLY A 196 -13.45 9.49 -20.38
C GLY A 196 -13.06 10.13 -21.72
N GLY A 197 -12.24 11.17 -21.74
CA GLY A 197 -11.80 11.84 -22.96
C GLY A 197 -12.94 12.50 -23.72
N ILE A 198 -13.09 12.23 -25.03
CA ILE A 198 -14.18 12.74 -25.88
C ILE A 198 -15.54 12.30 -25.33
N SER A 199 -15.66 11.08 -24.85
CA SER A 199 -16.84 10.55 -24.15
C SER A 199 -16.70 10.84 -22.66
N ILE A 200 -16.76 12.11 -22.27
CA ILE A 200 -16.56 12.53 -20.89
C ILE A 200 -17.55 11.86 -19.95
N LYS A 201 -17.05 11.34 -18.83
CA LYS A 201 -17.87 10.72 -17.80
C LYS A 201 -18.72 11.77 -17.08
N PRO A 202 -19.88 11.38 -16.47
CA PRO A 202 -20.64 12.27 -15.58
C PRO A 202 -19.77 12.80 -14.44
N ASP A 203 -20.14 13.96 -13.90
CA ASP A 203 -19.44 14.59 -12.76
C ASP A 203 -19.67 13.85 -11.44
N ASP A 204 -20.73 13.06 -11.33
CA ASP A 204 -20.97 12.19 -10.18
C ASP A 204 -19.80 11.24 -9.97
N ASN A 205 -19.14 11.38 -8.81
CA ASN A 205 -17.98 10.62 -8.41
C ASN A 205 -16.76 10.72 -9.38
N MET A 206 -16.70 11.74 -10.21
CA MET A 206 -15.57 11.94 -11.13
C MET A 206 -14.22 11.95 -10.38
N GLY A 207 -14.19 12.46 -9.15
CA GLY A 207 -12.99 12.44 -8.31
C GLY A 207 -12.43 11.05 -7.96
N GLU A 208 -13.26 10.00 -8.05
CA GLU A 208 -12.85 8.61 -7.81
C GLU A 208 -12.13 8.00 -9.03
N MET A 209 -12.17 8.67 -10.20
CA MET A 209 -11.49 8.20 -11.42
C MET A 209 -9.96 8.24 -11.35
N LYS A 210 -9.40 8.63 -10.23
CA LYS A 210 -7.98 8.48 -9.85
C LYS A 210 -7.64 7.08 -9.33
N ASP A 211 -8.63 6.26 -9.02
CA ASP A 211 -8.45 4.93 -8.41
C ASP A 211 -8.16 3.84 -9.47
N ASP A 212 -7.94 4.23 -10.72
CA ASP A 212 -7.80 3.33 -11.88
C ASP A 212 -6.41 2.69 -12.04
#